data_965d0965a409aaf45502abc4a946d8d6
#
_entry.id   965d0965a409aaf45502abc4a946d8d6
#
_cell.length_a   1.000
_cell.length_b   1.000
_cell.length_c   1.000
_cell.angle_alpha   90.00
_cell.angle_beta   90.00
_cell.angle_gamma   90.00
#
_symmetry.space_group_name_H-M   'P 1'
#
loop_
_entity.id
_entity.type
_entity.pdbx_description
1 polymer ?
#
loop_
_entity_poly.entity_id
_entity_poly.type
_entity_poly.pdbx_seq_one_letter_code
_entity_poly.pdbx_strand_id
1 'polypeptide(L)' 'MKRHSALKILNPILALLFLNQIIVGLFHVTIPYNAFRILHQGGGIILVAAALLHVILNWNWVKVNFIKKESKT' A
#
# COMPACT_ATOMS: atom_id res chain seq x y z
N MET A 1 3.36 10.28 -17.33
CA MET A 1 2.37 9.21 -17.10
C MET A 1 1.13 9.79 -16.45
N LYS A 2 -0.02 9.44 -16.95
CA LYS A 2 -1.26 9.93 -16.37
C LYS A 2 -1.54 9.26 -15.03
N ARG A 3 -2.20 9.98 -14.15
CA ARG A 3 -2.51 9.48 -12.83
C ARG A 3 -3.28 8.16 -12.88
N HIS A 4 -4.26 8.09 -13.78
CA HIS A 4 -5.06 6.88 -13.93
C HIS A 4 -4.20 5.68 -14.32
N SER A 5 -3.28 5.87 -15.24
CA SER A 5 -2.38 4.79 -15.66
C SER A 5 -1.45 4.35 -14.54
N ALA A 6 -0.96 5.32 -13.76
CA ALA A 6 -0.09 5.02 -12.65
C ALA A 6 -0.81 4.19 -11.59
N LEU A 7 -2.07 4.54 -11.28
CA LEU A 7 -2.87 3.80 -10.32
C LEU A 7 -3.20 2.40 -10.80
N LYS A 8 -3.39 2.25 -12.10
CA LYS A 8 -3.70 0.95 -12.69
C LYS A 8 -2.56 -0.03 -12.47
N ILE A 9 -1.33 0.48 -12.43
CA ILE A 9 -0.15 -0.34 -12.18
C ILE A 9 0.10 -0.47 -10.67
N LEU A 10 -0.09 0.62 -9.95
CA LEU A 10 0.22 0.66 -8.52
C LEU A 10 -0.72 -0.20 -7.68
N ASN A 11 -2.01 -0.23 -8.02
CA ASN A 11 -2.98 -0.95 -7.21
C ASN A 11 -2.68 -2.45 -7.09
N PRO A 12 -2.40 -3.18 -8.19
CA PRO A 12 -2.03 -4.59 -8.03
C PRO A 12 -0.72 -4.77 -7.28
N ILE A 13 0.22 -3.84 -7.42
CA ILE A 13 1.47 -3.92 -6.67
C ILE A 13 1.19 -3.77 -5.17
N LEU A 14 0.32 -2.82 -4.80
CA LEU A 14 -0.07 -2.65 -3.40
C LEU A 14 -0.74 -3.90 -2.86
N ALA A 15 -1.61 -4.52 -3.65
CA ALA A 15 -2.29 -5.73 -3.22
C ALA A 15 -1.31 -6.85 -2.96
N LEU A 16 -0.31 -7.01 -3.83
CA LEU A 16 0.70 -8.04 -3.66
C LEU A 16 1.58 -7.79 -2.45
N LEU A 17 1.96 -6.53 -2.23
CA LEU A 17 2.77 -6.17 -1.07
C LEU A 17 2.00 -6.38 0.22
N PHE A 18 0.73 -6.03 0.22
CA PHE A 18 -0.12 -6.22 1.38
C PHE A 18 -0.29 -7.70 1.68
N LEU A 19 -0.53 -8.51 0.65
CA LEU A 19 -0.65 -9.95 0.79
C LEU A 19 0.64 -10.56 1.34
N ASN A 20 1.79 -10.09 0.86
CA ASN A 20 3.09 -10.52 1.36
C ASN A 20 3.18 -10.29 2.86
N GLN A 21 2.77 -9.12 3.35
CA GLN A 21 2.83 -8.81 4.78
C GLN A 21 1.95 -9.73 5.59
N ILE A 22 0.75 -10.01 5.10
CA ILE A 22 -0.17 -10.90 5.80
C ILE A 22 0.39 -12.31 5.87
N ILE A 23 0.86 -12.85 4.75
CA ILE A 23 1.38 -14.21 4.71
C ILE A 23 2.61 -14.36 5.59
N VAL A 24 3.55 -13.42 5.48
CA VAL A 24 4.77 -13.48 6.27
C VAL A 24 4.45 -13.36 7.77
N GLY A 25 3.49 -12.51 8.11
CA GLY A 25 3.07 -12.34 9.49
C GLY A 25 2.44 -13.59 10.06
N LEU A 26 1.57 -14.25 9.27
CA LEU A 26 0.88 -15.47 9.73
C LEU A 26 1.83 -16.64 9.90
N PHE A 27 2.85 -16.72 9.07
CA PHE A 27 3.77 -17.86 9.08
C PHE A 27 5.12 -17.51 9.68
N HIS A 28 5.18 -16.51 10.53
CA HIS A 28 6.45 -16.03 11.06
C HIS A 28 7.20 -17.09 11.86
N VAL A 29 6.50 -18.03 12.49
CA VAL A 29 7.17 -19.06 13.27
C VAL A 29 7.78 -20.16 12.40
N THR A 30 7.32 -20.32 11.16
CA THR A 30 7.86 -21.33 10.26
C THR A 30 8.92 -20.79 9.34
N ILE A 31 9.07 -19.45 9.28
CA ILE A 31 10.05 -18.80 8.42
C ILE A 31 11.29 -18.51 9.24
N PRO A 32 12.51 -18.78 8.70
CA PRO A 32 13.73 -18.41 9.42
C PRO A 32 13.75 -16.93 9.74
N TYR A 33 14.28 -16.60 10.90
CA TYR A 33 14.25 -15.21 11.39
C TYR A 33 14.83 -14.21 10.37
N ASN A 34 15.95 -14.54 9.76
CA ASN A 34 16.59 -13.63 8.80
C ASN A 34 15.69 -13.37 7.60
N ALA A 35 15.06 -14.44 7.08
CA ALA A 35 14.12 -14.30 5.97
C ALA A 35 12.89 -13.51 6.36
N PHE A 36 12.35 -13.78 7.55
CA PHE A 36 11.20 -13.06 8.05
C PHE A 36 11.50 -11.56 8.15
N ARG A 37 12.64 -11.23 8.72
CA ARG A 37 13.02 -9.82 8.91
C ARG A 37 13.14 -9.10 7.58
N ILE A 38 13.78 -9.73 6.60
CA ILE A 38 13.94 -9.13 5.29
C ILE A 38 12.59 -8.96 4.59
N LEU A 39 11.78 -10.00 4.60
CA LEU A 39 10.49 -9.96 3.91
C LEU A 39 9.50 -9.02 4.59
N HIS A 40 9.43 -9.07 5.90
CA HIS A 40 8.48 -8.26 6.65
C HIS A 40 8.93 -6.79 6.69
N GLN A 41 10.16 -6.56 7.08
CA GLN A 41 10.67 -5.20 7.24
C GLN A 41 10.87 -4.53 5.89
N GLY A 42 11.53 -5.22 4.96
CA GLY A 42 11.74 -4.69 3.62
C GLY A 42 10.43 -4.51 2.88
N GLY A 43 9.58 -5.53 2.92
CA GLY A 43 8.27 -5.46 2.29
C GLY A 43 7.40 -4.37 2.90
N GLY A 44 7.49 -4.20 4.23
CA GLY A 44 6.74 -3.17 4.92
C GLY A 44 7.15 -1.76 4.51
N ILE A 45 8.46 -1.54 4.38
CA ILE A 45 8.95 -0.23 3.95
C ILE A 45 8.47 0.08 2.54
N ILE A 46 8.57 -0.90 1.66
CA ILE A 46 8.12 -0.72 0.28
C ILE A 46 6.61 -0.50 0.25
N LEU A 47 5.86 -1.22 1.07
CA LEU A 47 4.41 -1.08 1.15
C LEU A 47 4.03 0.33 1.60
N VAL A 48 4.70 0.85 2.63
CA VAL A 48 4.41 2.20 3.12
C VAL A 48 4.70 3.23 2.05
N ALA A 49 5.83 3.11 1.35
CA ALA A 49 6.18 4.03 0.29
C ALA A 49 5.15 3.97 -0.84
N ALA A 50 4.74 2.75 -1.23
CA ALA A 50 3.75 2.58 -2.28
C ALA A 50 2.38 3.11 -1.84
N ALA A 51 2.02 2.91 -0.57
CA ALA A 51 0.75 3.41 -0.05
C ALA A 51 0.71 4.93 -0.04
N LEU A 52 1.82 5.56 0.34
CA LEU A 52 1.90 7.02 0.30
C LEU A 52 1.75 7.54 -1.11
N LEU A 53 2.40 6.88 -2.06
CA LEU A 53 2.27 7.26 -3.46
C LEU A 53 0.83 7.08 -3.94
N HIS A 54 0.18 6.01 -3.51
CA HIS A 54 -1.21 5.77 -3.85
C HIS A 54 -2.11 6.90 -3.35
N VAL A 55 -1.90 7.32 -2.11
CA VAL A 55 -2.69 8.41 -1.52
C VAL A 55 -2.43 9.72 -2.26
N ILE A 56 -1.18 10.00 -2.58
CA ILE A 56 -0.83 11.21 -3.30
C ILE A 56 -1.50 11.25 -4.68
N LEU A 57 -1.47 10.13 -5.39
CA LEU A 57 -2.09 10.05 -6.70
C LEU A 57 -3.61 10.13 -6.64
N ASN A 58 -4.19 9.77 -5.49
CA ASN A 58 -5.64 9.83 -5.29
C ASN A 58 -6.04 11.02 -4.42
N TRP A 59 -5.21 12.05 -4.34
CA TRP A 59 -5.46 13.13 -3.40
C TRP A 59 -6.79 13.82 -3.62
N ASN A 60 -7.20 14.01 -4.87
CA ASN A 60 -8.49 14.62 -5.14
C ASN A 60 -9.64 13.80 -4.57
N TRP A 61 -9.55 12.49 -4.71
CA TRP A 61 -10.55 11.61 -4.17
C TRP A 61 -10.61 11.70 -2.64
N VAL A 62 -9.43 11.73 -2.01
CA VAL A 62 -9.33 11.86 -0.56
C VAL A 62 -9.93 13.16 -0.09
N LYS A 63 -9.60 14.26 -0.74
CA LYS A 63 -10.13 15.57 -0.38
C LYS A 63 -11.65 15.60 -0.48
N VAL A 64 -12.18 15.10 -1.58
CA VAL A 64 -13.62 15.13 -1.81
C VAL A 64 -14.35 14.27 -0.78
N ASN A 65 -13.81 13.12 -0.45
CA ASN A 65 -14.51 12.17 0.40
C ASN A 65 -14.28 12.38 1.89
N PHE A 66 -13.18 12.99 2.29
CA PHE A 66 -12.86 13.11 3.70
C PHE A 66 -12.76 14.54 4.20
N ILE A 67 -12.36 15.45 3.34
CA ILE A 67 -12.13 16.83 3.76
C ILE A 67 -13.25 17.73 3.33
N LYS A 68 -13.70 17.61 2.09
CA LYS A 68 -14.70 18.50 1.53
C LYS A 68 -16.10 17.91 1.47
N LYS A 69 -16.35 16.83 2.16
CA LYS A 69 -17.64 16.17 2.02
C LYS A 69 -18.81 17.04 2.49
N GLU A 70 -18.59 17.92 3.45
CA GLU A 70 -19.65 18.79 3.92
C GLU A 70 -20.03 19.82 2.88
N SER A 71 -19.09 20.26 2.10
CA SER A 71 -19.35 21.31 1.12
C SER A 71 -20.13 20.81 -0.07
N LYS A 72 -20.35 19.53 -0.15
CA LYS A 72 -21.10 18.95 -1.26
C LYS A 72 -22.61 19.10 -1.12
N THR A 73 -23.07 19.34 0.06
CA THR A 73 -24.51 19.46 0.30
C THR A 73 -25.07 20.80 -0.07
#